data_ae5ce3b9885e564ce844352a9fcebe77
#
_entry.id   ae5ce3b9885e564ce844352a9fcebe77
#
_cell.length_a   1.000
_cell.length_b   1.000
_cell.length_c   1.000
_cell.angle_alpha   90.00
_cell.angle_beta   90.00
_cell.angle_gamma   90.00
#
_symmetry.space_group_name_H-M   'P 1'
#
loop_
_entity.id
_entity.type
_entity.pdbx_description
1 polymer ?
#
loop_
_entity_poly.entity_id
_entity_poly.type
_entity_poly.pdbx_seq_one_letter_code
_entity_poly.pdbx_strand_id
1 'polypeptide(L)'
;MMTAGTARRVQGLAPGAPATAAVNRSGIAVTDEAVKVGILHSATGTMALSEGGSIQAEMLAIQQINEAGGVLGRRIEIAQEDGASDWPTFAARADKLLAQDKVAAIFGCWTSASRKEVLPVLERRDGLLYYPTFYEGLEQSRHVIYTGQEATQQILAGLDWVMREKGAKSFFLVGSDYIWPRASNAIARRHIEAKGCRVVGEDYAELGDTRFESIVARIKAAKPDVIYAIVVGGSNVAFYKQLKAAGIELDRQILMTNSVTEDEMMGIGGDYIAGAFTCAKYFQSLELPANRAFVAAFKAMWGADSVIGDVTHNAYLGPWLWKLAVEKAGSFDVARVIAASPGIEFAGAPAGPLRIHENHHLWTRTRIGRARRDGQFDVVFETRDLIEPNPFPDGFRELAA
;
A
#
# COMPACT_ATOMS: atom_id res chain seq x y z
N MET A 1 18.87 36.90 -37.14
CA MET A 1 18.26 35.61 -37.47
C MET A 1 19.34 34.56 -37.45
N MET A 2 19.46 33.80 -36.38
CA MET A 2 20.28 32.59 -36.31
C MET A 2 19.39 31.47 -35.78
N THR A 3 19.11 30.53 -36.66
CA THR A 3 18.34 29.32 -36.38
C THR A 3 19.19 28.36 -35.58
N ALA A 4 18.86 28.14 -34.31
CA ALA A 4 19.46 27.09 -33.49
C ALA A 4 18.89 25.74 -33.94
N GLY A 5 19.70 24.99 -34.66
CA GLY A 5 19.43 23.59 -34.99
C GLY A 5 19.51 22.75 -33.76
N THR A 6 18.39 22.19 -33.29
CA THR A 6 18.32 21.15 -32.29
C THR A 6 18.93 19.87 -32.87
N ALA A 7 20.19 19.60 -32.53
CA ALA A 7 20.82 18.31 -32.77
C ALA A 7 20.05 17.24 -31.98
N ARG A 8 19.23 16.38 -32.63
CA ARG A 8 18.76 15.12 -32.09
C ARG A 8 19.98 14.29 -31.73
N ARG A 9 20.26 14.14 -30.42
CA ARG A 9 21.18 13.11 -29.94
C ARG A 9 20.55 11.77 -30.34
N VAL A 10 21.24 11.04 -31.22
CA VAL A 10 21.00 9.60 -31.39
C VAL A 10 21.47 8.95 -30.08
N GLN A 11 20.53 8.65 -29.19
CA GLN A 11 20.80 7.93 -27.97
C GLN A 11 20.79 6.44 -28.33
N GLY A 12 21.97 5.84 -28.41
CA GLY A 12 22.14 4.39 -28.41
C GLY A 12 22.23 3.85 -27.00
N LEU A 13 22.33 2.53 -26.86
CA LEU A 13 22.59 1.83 -25.58
C LEU A 13 23.66 2.58 -24.76
N ALA A 14 23.40 2.74 -23.46
CA ALA A 14 24.39 3.27 -22.54
C ALA A 14 25.66 2.39 -22.59
N PRO A 15 26.87 2.97 -22.49
CA PRO A 15 28.09 2.20 -22.52
C PRO A 15 28.09 1.05 -21.51
N GLY A 16 28.26 -0.19 -21.97
CA GLY A 16 28.23 -1.39 -21.13
C GLY A 16 26.85 -1.99 -20.87
N ALA A 17 25.75 -1.39 -21.33
CA ALA A 17 24.44 -1.98 -21.22
C ALA A 17 24.26 -3.19 -22.16
N PRO A 18 23.62 -4.27 -21.71
CA PRO A 18 23.40 -5.46 -22.53
C PRO A 18 22.41 -5.18 -23.67
N ALA A 19 22.60 -5.80 -24.84
CA ALA A 19 21.71 -5.68 -25.99
C ALA A 19 20.26 -6.11 -25.62
N THR A 20 19.27 -5.44 -26.22
CA THR A 20 17.84 -5.72 -25.94
C THR A 20 17.48 -7.19 -26.12
N ALA A 21 17.94 -7.86 -27.17
CA ALA A 21 17.68 -9.28 -27.39
C ALA A 21 18.24 -10.21 -26.29
N ALA A 22 19.24 -9.77 -25.53
CA ALA A 22 19.80 -10.53 -24.42
C ALA A 22 18.95 -10.43 -23.14
N VAL A 23 18.24 -9.31 -22.94
CA VAL A 23 17.50 -8.98 -21.71
C VAL A 23 15.98 -9.05 -21.85
N ASN A 24 15.45 -9.23 -23.04
CA ASN A 24 14.01 -9.33 -23.32
C ASN A 24 13.72 -10.41 -24.38
N ARG A 25 13.11 -11.52 -23.96
CA ARG A 25 12.68 -12.63 -24.82
C ARG A 25 11.16 -12.81 -24.83
N SER A 26 10.44 -12.12 -23.97
CA SER A 26 8.99 -12.27 -23.76
C SER A 26 8.13 -11.28 -24.57
N GLY A 27 8.75 -10.41 -25.37
CA GLY A 27 8.04 -9.48 -26.26
C GLY A 27 7.39 -8.29 -25.55
N ILE A 28 7.79 -7.98 -24.32
CA ILE A 28 7.42 -6.76 -23.61
C ILE A 28 8.06 -5.53 -24.26
N ALA A 29 7.53 -4.33 -23.99
CA ALA A 29 7.99 -3.08 -24.60
C ALA A 29 9.33 -2.63 -24.00
N VAL A 30 10.42 -3.21 -24.54
CA VAL A 30 11.81 -2.86 -24.22
C VAL A 30 12.55 -2.56 -25.52
N THR A 31 13.23 -1.43 -25.54
CA THR A 31 14.14 -0.99 -26.61
C THR A 31 15.57 -0.86 -26.07
N ASP A 32 16.51 -0.41 -26.87
CA ASP A 32 17.86 -0.07 -26.40
C ASP A 32 17.89 1.17 -25.48
N GLU A 33 16.83 1.99 -25.52
CA GLU A 33 16.76 3.27 -24.79
C GLU A 33 15.80 3.24 -23.61
N ALA A 34 14.72 2.44 -23.70
CA ALA A 34 13.63 2.49 -22.74
C ALA A 34 12.99 1.13 -22.45
N VAL A 35 12.37 1.03 -21.27
CA VAL A 35 11.45 -0.03 -20.87
C VAL A 35 10.14 0.60 -20.39
N LYS A 36 9.00 0.06 -20.83
CA LYS A 36 7.69 0.56 -20.42
C LYS A 36 7.16 -0.20 -19.19
N VAL A 37 6.64 0.57 -18.23
CA VAL A 37 5.93 0.03 -17.05
C VAL A 37 4.53 0.64 -16.94
N GLY A 38 3.62 -0.02 -16.24
CA GLY A 38 2.27 0.46 -15.98
C GLY A 38 2.13 1.06 -14.60
N ILE A 39 1.37 2.16 -14.46
CA ILE A 39 0.82 2.66 -13.21
C ILE A 39 -0.70 2.54 -13.30
N LEU A 40 -1.32 1.81 -12.36
CA LEU A 40 -2.75 1.52 -12.37
C LEU A 40 -3.34 1.78 -10.98
N HIS A 41 -3.93 2.95 -10.80
CA HIS A 41 -4.60 3.38 -9.58
C HIS A 41 -5.90 4.12 -9.90
N SER A 42 -6.75 4.37 -8.90
CA SER A 42 -7.89 5.26 -9.04
C SER A 42 -7.45 6.73 -8.93
N ALA A 43 -7.33 7.40 -10.08
CA ALA A 43 -7.16 8.85 -10.13
C ALA A 43 -8.50 9.58 -9.92
N THR A 44 -9.63 8.88 -10.12
CA THR A 44 -10.99 9.39 -9.95
C THR A 44 -11.85 8.45 -9.09
N GLY A 45 -12.99 8.97 -8.61
CA GLY A 45 -13.95 8.20 -7.79
C GLY A 45 -13.64 8.20 -6.29
N THR A 46 -14.32 7.32 -5.55
CA THR A 46 -14.30 7.28 -4.06
C THR A 46 -12.92 7.02 -3.48
N MET A 47 -12.07 6.26 -4.19
CA MET A 47 -10.73 5.88 -3.72
C MET A 47 -9.65 6.88 -4.11
N ALA A 48 -9.93 7.91 -4.92
CA ALA A 48 -8.94 8.87 -5.38
C ALA A 48 -8.16 9.56 -4.23
N LEU A 49 -8.83 9.80 -3.09
CA LEU A 49 -8.19 10.37 -1.90
C LEU A 49 -7.05 9.48 -1.37
N SER A 50 -7.26 8.16 -1.33
CA SER A 50 -6.28 7.21 -0.80
C SER A 50 -5.25 6.75 -1.84
N GLU A 51 -5.55 6.86 -3.14
CA GLU A 51 -4.70 6.34 -4.22
C GLU A 51 -3.80 7.40 -4.87
N GLY A 52 -4.15 8.68 -4.75
CA GLY A 52 -3.41 9.76 -5.41
C GLY A 52 -1.93 9.85 -4.97
N GLY A 53 -1.66 9.67 -3.68
CA GLY A 53 -0.30 9.64 -3.15
C GLY A 53 0.55 8.50 -3.72
N SER A 54 -0.06 7.34 -3.98
CA SER A 54 0.63 6.18 -4.57
C SER A 54 1.14 6.49 -5.99
N ILE A 55 0.31 7.08 -6.84
CA ILE A 55 0.72 7.53 -8.19
C ILE A 55 1.93 8.47 -8.09
N GLN A 56 1.87 9.44 -7.17
CA GLN A 56 2.93 10.43 -6.96
C GLN A 56 4.24 9.77 -6.50
N ALA A 57 4.16 8.81 -5.60
CA ALA A 57 5.32 8.11 -5.05
C ALA A 57 6.00 7.19 -6.09
N GLU A 58 5.22 6.51 -6.91
CA GLU A 58 5.72 5.69 -8.03
C GLU A 58 6.42 6.55 -9.08
N MET A 59 5.83 7.70 -9.44
CA MET A 59 6.44 8.65 -10.36
C MET A 59 7.77 9.21 -9.82
N LEU A 60 7.84 9.54 -8.52
CA LEU A 60 9.08 9.99 -7.88
C LEU A 60 10.14 8.89 -7.93
N ALA A 61 9.79 7.65 -7.57
CA ALA A 61 10.73 6.53 -7.62
C ALA A 61 11.28 6.31 -9.05
N ILE A 62 10.40 6.33 -10.05
CA ILE A 62 10.77 6.17 -11.45
C ILE A 62 11.67 7.32 -11.92
N GLN A 63 11.37 8.56 -11.54
CA GLN A 63 12.23 9.70 -11.86
C GLN A 63 13.63 9.50 -11.28
N GLN A 64 13.75 9.17 -9.99
CA GLN A 64 15.03 8.94 -9.32
C GLN A 64 15.81 7.78 -9.95
N ILE A 65 15.14 6.70 -10.31
CA ILE A 65 15.75 5.57 -11.02
C ILE A 65 16.29 6.03 -12.39
N ASN A 66 15.53 6.83 -13.12
CA ASN A 66 15.94 7.35 -14.42
C ASN A 66 17.14 8.31 -14.30
N GLU A 67 17.15 9.16 -13.29
CA GLU A 67 18.28 10.06 -12.99
C GLU A 67 19.56 9.28 -12.61
N ALA A 68 19.40 8.11 -11.97
CA ALA A 68 20.49 7.22 -11.62
C ALA A 68 20.97 6.30 -12.77
N GLY A 69 20.48 6.50 -14.01
CA GLY A 69 20.86 5.72 -15.20
C GLY A 69 19.87 4.64 -15.62
N GLY A 70 18.69 4.59 -15.00
CA GLY A 70 17.61 3.68 -15.36
C GLY A 70 17.82 2.24 -14.86
N VAL A 71 17.32 1.28 -15.65
CA VAL A 71 17.38 -0.15 -15.35
C VAL A 71 18.08 -0.87 -16.51
N LEU A 72 19.17 -1.56 -16.23
CA LEU A 72 20.05 -2.16 -17.26
C LEU A 72 20.38 -1.17 -18.41
N GLY A 73 20.60 0.12 -18.05
CA GLY A 73 20.93 1.20 -18.98
C GLY A 73 19.73 1.76 -19.78
N ARG A 74 18.51 1.47 -19.39
CA ARG A 74 17.28 1.92 -20.07
C ARG A 74 16.46 2.82 -19.15
N ARG A 75 15.91 3.89 -19.73
CA ARG A 75 14.95 4.72 -19.02
C ARG A 75 13.63 3.97 -18.84
N ILE A 76 12.98 4.20 -17.73
CA ILE A 76 11.60 3.73 -17.51
C ILE A 76 10.65 4.76 -18.13
N GLU A 77 9.76 4.29 -19.01
CA GLU A 77 8.60 5.03 -19.52
C GLU A 77 7.34 4.53 -18.85
N ILE A 78 6.41 5.45 -18.56
CA ILE A 78 5.19 5.17 -17.82
C ILE A 78 4.00 5.12 -18.79
N ALA A 79 3.21 4.05 -18.72
CA ALA A 79 1.84 3.99 -19.20
C ALA A 79 0.92 4.06 -17.98
N GLN A 80 0.23 5.19 -17.79
CA GLN A 80 -0.67 5.39 -16.66
C GLN A 80 -2.12 5.13 -17.09
N GLU A 81 -2.87 4.38 -16.23
CA GLU A 81 -4.29 4.08 -16.41
C GLU A 81 -5.06 4.41 -15.14
N ASP A 82 -6.30 4.91 -15.31
CA ASP A 82 -7.22 5.19 -14.21
C ASP A 82 -8.18 4.00 -14.01
N GLY A 83 -8.17 3.43 -12.82
CA GLY A 83 -9.09 2.38 -12.38
C GLY A 83 -10.47 2.91 -11.98
N ALA A 84 -10.64 4.24 -11.85
CA ALA A 84 -11.88 4.96 -11.62
C ALA A 84 -12.69 4.45 -10.40
N SER A 85 -12.03 3.85 -9.41
CA SER A 85 -12.67 3.21 -8.24
C SER A 85 -13.69 2.11 -8.60
N ASP A 86 -13.53 1.51 -9.79
CA ASP A 86 -14.40 0.49 -10.34
C ASP A 86 -13.63 -0.80 -10.65
N TRP A 87 -13.96 -1.91 -9.97
CA TRP A 87 -13.18 -3.13 -10.03
C TRP A 87 -13.05 -3.73 -11.44
N PRO A 88 -14.14 -3.85 -12.23
CA PRO A 88 -14.06 -4.30 -13.62
C PRO A 88 -13.17 -3.41 -14.49
N THR A 89 -13.18 -2.10 -14.26
CA THR A 89 -12.31 -1.14 -14.96
C THR A 89 -10.83 -1.43 -14.67
N PHE A 90 -10.46 -1.75 -13.43
CA PHE A 90 -9.09 -2.17 -13.10
C PHE A 90 -8.65 -3.38 -13.93
N ALA A 91 -9.50 -4.41 -14.04
CA ALA A 91 -9.18 -5.59 -14.85
C ALA A 91 -9.00 -5.26 -16.34
N ALA A 92 -9.90 -4.42 -16.90
CA ALA A 92 -9.82 -3.98 -18.29
C ALA A 92 -8.56 -3.14 -18.56
N ARG A 93 -8.17 -2.26 -17.63
CA ARG A 93 -6.96 -1.43 -17.74
C ARG A 93 -5.69 -2.27 -17.58
N ALA A 94 -5.67 -3.24 -16.67
CA ALA A 94 -4.57 -4.20 -16.55
C ALA A 94 -4.38 -5.01 -17.85
N ASP A 95 -5.47 -5.49 -18.45
CA ASP A 95 -5.41 -6.21 -19.73
C ASP A 95 -4.86 -5.31 -20.85
N LYS A 96 -5.26 -4.05 -20.92
CA LYS A 96 -4.71 -3.06 -21.88
C LYS A 96 -3.21 -2.86 -21.68
N LEU A 97 -2.76 -2.61 -20.44
CA LEU A 97 -1.35 -2.40 -20.11
C LEU A 97 -0.49 -3.59 -20.53
N LEU A 98 -0.96 -4.82 -20.28
CA LEU A 98 -0.22 -6.04 -20.60
C LEU A 98 -0.29 -6.43 -22.08
N ALA A 99 -1.48 -6.33 -22.72
CA ALA A 99 -1.70 -6.80 -24.07
C ALA A 99 -1.30 -5.77 -25.15
N GLN A 100 -1.61 -4.50 -24.92
CA GLN A 100 -1.40 -3.43 -25.91
C GLN A 100 -0.13 -2.64 -25.62
N ASP A 101 0.03 -2.14 -24.39
CA ASP A 101 1.21 -1.38 -23.98
C ASP A 101 2.43 -2.26 -23.71
N LYS A 102 2.22 -3.56 -23.46
CA LYS A 102 3.25 -4.59 -23.24
C LYS A 102 4.23 -4.20 -22.13
N VAL A 103 3.69 -3.71 -21.02
CA VAL A 103 4.48 -3.25 -19.87
C VAL A 103 5.23 -4.38 -19.20
N ALA A 104 6.43 -4.09 -18.69
CA ALA A 104 7.28 -5.06 -17.99
C ALA A 104 6.80 -5.39 -16.57
N ALA A 105 6.10 -4.45 -15.93
CA ALA A 105 5.44 -4.62 -14.64
C ALA A 105 4.31 -3.60 -14.53
N ILE A 106 3.36 -3.85 -13.62
CA ILE A 106 2.33 -2.92 -13.18
C ILE A 106 2.62 -2.55 -11.73
N PHE A 107 2.59 -1.26 -11.40
CA PHE A 107 2.55 -0.75 -10.04
C PHE A 107 1.14 -0.27 -9.79
N GLY A 108 0.48 -0.73 -8.71
CA GLY A 108 -0.89 -0.30 -8.53
C GLY A 108 -1.81 -1.25 -7.79
N CYS A 109 -3.08 -1.02 -8.04
CA CYS A 109 -4.22 -1.43 -7.23
C CYS A 109 -4.12 -0.87 -5.80
N TRP A 110 -5.25 -0.74 -5.14
CA TRP A 110 -5.30 -0.35 -3.73
C TRP A 110 -6.19 -1.28 -2.94
N THR A 111 -7.44 -1.47 -3.35
CA THR A 111 -8.36 -2.35 -2.65
C THR A 111 -8.07 -3.82 -2.95
N SER A 112 -8.35 -4.70 -1.98
CA SER A 112 -8.31 -6.15 -2.24
C SER A 112 -9.26 -6.56 -3.35
N ALA A 113 -10.37 -5.85 -3.53
CA ALA A 113 -11.32 -6.11 -4.61
C ALA A 113 -10.70 -5.81 -5.98
N SER A 114 -10.04 -4.65 -6.18
CA SER A 114 -9.37 -4.34 -7.45
C SER A 114 -8.24 -5.33 -7.75
N ARG A 115 -7.44 -5.72 -6.72
CA ARG A 115 -6.39 -6.74 -6.89
C ARG A 115 -6.96 -8.08 -7.35
N LYS A 116 -8.05 -8.54 -6.72
CA LYS A 116 -8.70 -9.82 -7.06
C LYS A 116 -9.27 -9.85 -8.47
N GLU A 117 -9.78 -8.73 -8.98
CA GLU A 117 -10.21 -8.60 -10.37
C GLU A 117 -9.02 -8.57 -11.36
N VAL A 118 -7.90 -7.98 -10.96
CA VAL A 118 -6.69 -7.90 -11.79
C VAL A 118 -5.92 -9.23 -11.82
N LEU A 119 -5.92 -10.01 -10.73
CA LEU A 119 -5.14 -11.23 -10.60
C LEU A 119 -5.36 -12.24 -11.74
N PRO A 120 -6.59 -12.59 -12.16
CA PRO A 120 -6.81 -13.49 -13.30
C PRO A 120 -6.25 -12.92 -14.62
N VAL A 121 -6.17 -11.60 -14.76
CA VAL A 121 -5.56 -10.95 -15.93
C VAL A 121 -4.05 -11.15 -15.91
N LEU A 122 -3.40 -10.95 -14.76
CA LEU A 122 -1.96 -11.19 -14.59
C LEU A 122 -1.59 -12.63 -14.90
N GLU A 123 -2.35 -13.60 -14.39
CA GLU A 123 -2.12 -15.02 -14.63
C GLU A 123 -2.28 -15.40 -16.12
N ARG A 124 -3.32 -14.89 -16.77
CA ARG A 124 -3.57 -15.15 -18.20
C ARG A 124 -2.53 -14.52 -19.12
N ARG A 125 -1.99 -13.35 -18.72
CA ARG A 125 -1.05 -12.56 -19.53
C ARG A 125 0.42 -12.73 -19.12
N ASP A 126 0.70 -13.57 -18.11
CA ASP A 126 2.03 -13.70 -17.47
C ASP A 126 2.59 -12.34 -17.03
N GLY A 127 1.73 -11.51 -16.42
CA GLY A 127 2.06 -10.18 -15.92
C GLY A 127 2.65 -10.22 -14.51
N LEU A 128 3.17 -9.08 -14.05
CA LEU A 128 3.70 -8.89 -12.71
C LEU A 128 3.16 -7.60 -12.10
N LEU A 129 2.57 -7.67 -10.91
CA LEU A 129 2.04 -6.56 -10.14
C LEU A 129 2.89 -6.33 -8.89
N TYR A 130 3.24 -5.09 -8.61
CA TYR A 130 3.70 -4.62 -7.31
C TYR A 130 2.53 -3.95 -6.59
N TYR A 131 2.00 -4.61 -5.56
CA TYR A 131 0.79 -4.21 -4.84
C TYR A 131 1.15 -3.51 -3.53
N PRO A 132 0.86 -2.19 -3.37
CA PRO A 132 1.37 -1.39 -2.26
C PRO A 132 0.55 -1.47 -0.98
N THR A 133 -0.71 -1.92 -1.05
CA THR A 133 -1.62 -1.79 0.08
C THR A 133 -1.48 -2.94 1.08
N PHE A 134 -1.59 -2.62 2.35
CA PHE A 134 -1.82 -3.62 3.39
C PHE A 134 -3.12 -4.39 3.08
N TYR A 135 -3.20 -5.65 3.52
CA TYR A 135 -4.39 -6.46 3.19
C TYR A 135 -4.60 -7.62 4.18
N GLU A 136 -5.71 -8.32 4.03
CA GLU A 136 -6.16 -9.40 4.91
C GLU A 136 -5.25 -10.66 4.91
N GLY A 137 -4.29 -10.77 3.99
CA GLY A 137 -3.63 -12.03 3.73
C GLY A 137 -4.56 -12.99 2.99
N LEU A 138 -4.48 -14.29 3.30
CA LEU A 138 -5.34 -15.35 2.72
C LEU A 138 -5.19 -15.47 1.20
N GLU A 139 -4.10 -14.97 0.64
CA GLU A 139 -3.77 -15.01 -0.78
C GLU A 139 -2.26 -15.03 -0.96
N GLN A 140 -1.82 -15.77 -1.96
CA GLN A 140 -0.45 -15.76 -2.44
C GLN A 140 -0.45 -16.01 -3.94
N SER A 141 0.20 -15.16 -4.72
CA SER A 141 0.39 -15.35 -6.14
C SER A 141 1.83 -15.10 -6.55
N ARG A 142 2.33 -15.90 -7.49
CA ARG A 142 3.64 -15.65 -8.10
C ARG A 142 3.67 -14.36 -8.94
N HIS A 143 2.51 -13.89 -9.36
CA HIS A 143 2.34 -12.71 -10.21
C HIS A 143 2.20 -11.39 -9.42
N VAL A 144 2.31 -11.46 -8.09
CA VAL A 144 2.17 -10.28 -7.22
C VAL A 144 3.33 -10.22 -6.23
N ILE A 145 3.99 -9.07 -6.17
CA ILE A 145 4.89 -8.71 -5.07
C ILE A 145 4.09 -7.78 -4.15
N TYR A 146 3.83 -8.25 -2.93
CA TYR A 146 3.04 -7.54 -1.93
C TYR A 146 3.96 -6.62 -1.13
N THR A 147 3.96 -5.33 -1.42
CA THR A 147 4.80 -4.36 -0.71
C THR A 147 4.12 -3.78 0.53
N GLY A 148 2.80 -3.95 0.69
CA GLY A 148 2.07 -3.69 1.93
C GLY A 148 2.20 -4.83 2.95
N GLN A 149 1.75 -4.58 4.20
CA GLN A 149 1.71 -5.60 5.25
C GLN A 149 0.48 -6.49 5.10
N GLU A 150 0.60 -7.75 5.52
CA GLU A 150 -0.52 -8.68 5.62
C GLU A 150 -1.03 -8.79 7.08
N ALA A 151 -2.05 -9.61 7.31
CA ALA A 151 -2.77 -9.68 8.58
C ALA A 151 -1.89 -9.96 9.80
N THR A 152 -0.87 -10.82 9.70
CA THR A 152 -0.01 -11.15 10.86
C THR A 152 0.87 -9.98 11.26
N GLN A 153 1.31 -9.20 10.30
CA GLN A 153 2.18 -8.05 10.51
C GLN A 153 1.42 -6.81 10.98
N GLN A 154 0.15 -6.68 10.62
CA GLN A 154 -0.64 -5.48 10.90
C GLN A 154 -1.82 -5.76 11.85
N ILE A 155 -2.77 -6.63 11.47
CA ILE A 155 -4.00 -6.84 12.23
C ILE A 155 -3.68 -7.49 13.59
N LEU A 156 -2.99 -8.64 13.56
CA LEU A 156 -2.69 -9.38 14.78
C LEU A 156 -1.72 -8.61 15.67
N ALA A 157 -0.68 -8.03 15.10
CA ALA A 157 0.30 -7.24 15.85
C ALA A 157 -0.33 -6.01 16.54
N GLY A 158 -1.22 -5.29 15.84
CA GLY A 158 -1.94 -4.14 16.38
C GLY A 158 -2.90 -4.53 17.51
N LEU A 159 -3.66 -5.60 17.34
CA LEU A 159 -4.56 -6.13 18.37
C LEU A 159 -3.80 -6.62 19.61
N ASP A 160 -2.71 -7.37 19.44
CA ASP A 160 -1.87 -7.81 20.55
C ASP A 160 -1.27 -6.62 21.31
N TRP A 161 -0.85 -5.58 20.61
CA TRP A 161 -0.35 -4.36 21.22
C TRP A 161 -1.43 -3.68 22.09
N VAL A 162 -2.62 -3.45 21.56
CA VAL A 162 -3.67 -2.73 22.30
C VAL A 162 -4.19 -3.55 23.49
N MET A 163 -4.26 -4.88 23.39
CA MET A 163 -4.60 -5.76 24.50
C MET A 163 -3.54 -5.71 25.60
N ARG A 164 -2.27 -5.76 25.25
CA ARG A 164 -1.16 -5.77 26.20
C ARG A 164 -0.92 -4.40 26.82
N GLU A 165 -0.79 -3.35 26.01
CA GLU A 165 -0.37 -2.02 26.47
C GLU A 165 -1.52 -1.17 27.04
N LYS A 166 -2.75 -1.45 26.62
CA LYS A 166 -3.94 -0.74 27.08
C LYS A 166 -4.86 -1.57 27.95
N GLY A 167 -4.57 -2.86 28.12
CA GLY A 167 -5.40 -3.78 28.92
C GLY A 167 -6.80 -4.01 28.34
N ALA A 168 -6.99 -3.76 27.04
CA ALA A 168 -8.28 -3.87 26.38
C ALA A 168 -8.86 -5.29 26.41
N LYS A 169 -10.17 -5.41 26.67
CA LYS A 169 -10.90 -6.69 26.80
C LYS A 169 -12.17 -6.75 25.93
N SER A 170 -12.66 -5.62 25.46
CA SER A 170 -13.88 -5.54 24.66
C SER A 170 -13.67 -4.67 23.42
N PHE A 171 -14.15 -5.15 22.27
CA PHE A 171 -13.91 -4.56 20.96
C PHE A 171 -15.24 -4.38 20.21
N PHE A 172 -15.40 -3.24 19.55
CA PHE A 172 -16.43 -3.02 18.54
C PHE A 172 -15.74 -2.90 17.19
N LEU A 173 -16.09 -3.77 16.25
CA LEU A 173 -15.52 -3.82 14.91
C LEU A 173 -16.35 -2.99 13.95
N VAL A 174 -15.71 -2.11 13.18
CA VAL A 174 -16.38 -1.32 12.13
C VAL A 174 -15.57 -1.43 10.84
N GLY A 175 -16.26 -1.62 9.70
CA GLY A 175 -15.60 -1.69 8.40
C GLY A 175 -16.43 -1.15 7.26
N SER A 176 -15.79 -0.86 6.14
CA SER A 176 -16.47 -0.70 4.87
C SER A 176 -16.96 -2.06 4.37
N ASP A 177 -18.11 -2.09 3.66
CA ASP A 177 -18.74 -3.34 3.25
C ASP A 177 -18.18 -3.87 1.93
N TYR A 178 -17.00 -4.48 1.99
CA TYR A 178 -16.40 -5.25 0.90
C TYR A 178 -15.38 -6.27 1.46
N ILE A 179 -14.71 -7.02 0.58
CA ILE A 179 -13.93 -8.21 0.96
C ILE A 179 -12.86 -7.94 2.03
N TRP A 180 -12.06 -6.87 1.91
CA TRP A 180 -10.96 -6.62 2.84
C TRP A 180 -11.44 -6.40 4.28
N PRO A 181 -12.40 -5.47 4.60
CA PRO A 181 -12.85 -5.28 5.97
C PRO A 181 -13.58 -6.50 6.53
N ARG A 182 -14.35 -7.19 5.71
CA ARG A 182 -15.06 -8.40 6.19
C ARG A 182 -14.10 -9.52 6.56
N ALA A 183 -13.12 -9.82 5.70
CA ALA A 183 -12.10 -10.83 6.00
C ALA A 183 -11.20 -10.41 7.18
N SER A 184 -10.78 -9.14 7.22
CA SER A 184 -9.97 -8.59 8.31
C SER A 184 -10.69 -8.61 9.65
N ASN A 185 -11.98 -8.26 9.70
CA ASN A 185 -12.77 -8.35 10.92
C ASN A 185 -13.03 -9.80 11.35
N ALA A 186 -13.19 -10.73 10.42
CA ALA A 186 -13.27 -12.16 10.76
C ALA A 186 -11.96 -12.66 11.40
N ILE A 187 -10.81 -12.26 10.86
CA ILE A 187 -9.48 -12.54 11.46
C ILE A 187 -9.37 -11.88 12.83
N ALA A 188 -9.70 -10.58 12.93
CA ALA A 188 -9.64 -9.83 14.17
C ALA A 188 -10.53 -10.45 15.26
N ARG A 189 -11.78 -10.79 14.94
CA ARG A 189 -12.71 -11.46 15.86
C ARG A 189 -12.13 -12.75 16.40
N ARG A 190 -11.69 -13.64 15.50
CA ARG A 190 -11.11 -14.94 15.89
C ARG A 190 -9.90 -14.77 16.82
N HIS A 191 -9.03 -13.81 16.51
CA HIS A 191 -7.87 -13.52 17.34
C HIS A 191 -8.25 -12.95 18.71
N ILE A 192 -9.16 -11.97 18.75
CA ILE A 192 -9.68 -11.36 19.98
C ILE A 192 -10.27 -12.43 20.90
N GLU A 193 -11.13 -13.31 20.37
CA GLU A 193 -11.79 -14.37 21.14
C GLU A 193 -10.79 -15.43 21.61
N ALA A 194 -9.80 -15.81 20.79
CA ALA A 194 -8.73 -16.73 21.17
C ALA A 194 -7.84 -16.19 22.31
N LYS A 195 -7.74 -14.85 22.45
CA LYS A 195 -7.04 -14.19 23.58
C LYS A 195 -7.92 -14.00 24.81
N GLY A 196 -9.15 -14.56 24.84
CA GLY A 196 -10.09 -14.44 25.95
C GLY A 196 -10.72 -13.04 26.07
N CYS A 197 -10.66 -12.24 25.02
CA CYS A 197 -11.34 -10.95 24.90
C CYS A 197 -12.69 -11.10 24.17
N ARG A 198 -13.47 -10.02 24.06
CA ARG A 198 -14.84 -10.09 23.53
C ARG A 198 -15.04 -9.10 22.39
N VAL A 199 -15.73 -9.51 21.34
CA VAL A 199 -16.33 -8.61 20.35
C VAL A 199 -17.75 -8.30 20.79
N VAL A 200 -18.02 -7.04 21.13
CA VAL A 200 -19.31 -6.57 21.68
C VAL A 200 -20.23 -5.98 20.60
N GLY A 201 -19.73 -5.85 19.38
CA GLY A 201 -20.50 -5.44 18.22
C GLY A 201 -19.64 -5.47 16.95
N GLU A 202 -20.29 -5.57 15.82
CA GLU A 202 -19.67 -5.56 14.50
C GLU A 202 -20.63 -4.97 13.47
N ASP A 203 -20.19 -3.97 12.72
CA ASP A 203 -20.98 -3.25 11.76
C ASP A 203 -20.22 -2.85 10.51
N TYR A 204 -20.96 -2.72 9.42
CA TYR A 204 -20.42 -2.34 8.12
C TYR A 204 -21.25 -1.23 7.50
N ALA A 205 -20.57 -0.32 6.78
CA ALA A 205 -21.17 0.69 5.91
C ALA A 205 -20.73 0.45 4.47
N GLU A 206 -21.60 0.68 3.50
CA GLU A 206 -21.25 0.59 2.08
C GLU A 206 -20.05 1.50 1.76
N LEU A 207 -19.22 1.07 0.82
CA LEU A 207 -18.08 1.86 0.37
C LEU A 207 -18.57 3.18 -0.23
N GLY A 208 -18.10 4.30 0.33
CA GLY A 208 -18.55 5.64 -0.07
C GLY A 208 -19.76 6.16 0.72
N ASP A 209 -20.41 5.35 1.56
CA ASP A 209 -21.50 5.84 2.42
C ASP A 209 -20.96 6.85 3.46
N THR A 210 -21.82 7.82 3.76
CA THR A 210 -21.53 8.90 4.71
C THR A 210 -22.46 8.88 5.93
N ARG A 211 -23.33 7.87 6.07
CA ARG A 211 -24.31 7.73 7.14
C ARG A 211 -23.84 6.73 8.18
N PHE A 212 -23.25 7.21 9.25
CA PHE A 212 -22.72 6.40 10.34
C PHE A 212 -23.48 6.55 11.66
N GLU A 213 -24.57 7.33 11.71
CA GLU A 213 -25.30 7.66 12.92
C GLU A 213 -25.76 6.40 13.68
N SER A 214 -26.28 5.39 12.96
CA SER A 214 -26.75 4.14 13.56
C SER A 214 -25.59 3.31 14.12
N ILE A 215 -24.49 3.24 13.41
CA ILE A 215 -23.26 2.55 13.83
C ILE A 215 -22.68 3.24 15.07
N VAL A 216 -22.56 4.55 15.03
CA VAL A 216 -22.04 5.37 16.15
C VAL A 216 -22.94 5.24 17.39
N ALA A 217 -24.26 5.21 17.22
CA ALA A 217 -25.20 4.98 18.33
C ALA A 217 -24.98 3.59 18.98
N ARG A 218 -24.77 2.54 18.20
CA ARG A 218 -24.45 1.18 18.70
C ARG A 218 -23.12 1.11 19.42
N ILE A 219 -22.07 1.74 18.88
CA ILE A 219 -20.76 1.86 19.55
C ILE A 219 -20.94 2.51 20.93
N LYS A 220 -21.66 3.63 21.00
CA LYS A 220 -21.93 4.36 22.23
C LYS A 220 -22.72 3.54 23.26
N ALA A 221 -23.69 2.75 22.79
CA ALA A 221 -24.46 1.85 23.65
C ALA A 221 -23.63 0.66 24.16
N ALA A 222 -22.77 0.09 23.33
CA ALA A 222 -21.92 -1.05 23.65
C ALA A 222 -20.76 -0.72 24.61
N LYS A 223 -20.29 0.52 24.63
CA LYS A 223 -19.16 1.03 25.44
C LYS A 223 -17.93 0.09 25.38
N PRO A 224 -17.38 -0.18 24.18
CA PRO A 224 -16.22 -1.03 24.06
C PRO A 224 -14.97 -0.37 24.65
N ASP A 225 -13.98 -1.15 25.08
CA ASP A 225 -12.66 -0.60 25.41
C ASP A 225 -12.00 -0.06 24.14
N VAL A 226 -12.18 -0.73 23.01
CA VAL A 226 -11.58 -0.38 21.71
C VAL A 226 -12.63 -0.33 20.59
N ILE A 227 -12.65 0.73 19.84
CA ILE A 227 -13.27 0.79 18.51
C ILE A 227 -12.17 0.37 17.52
N TYR A 228 -12.31 -0.80 16.90
CA TYR A 228 -11.44 -1.23 15.81
C TYR A 228 -12.08 -0.87 14.49
N ALA A 229 -11.56 0.19 13.85
CA ALA A 229 -12.19 0.79 12.70
C ALA A 229 -11.33 0.62 11.44
N ILE A 230 -11.85 -0.08 10.43
CA ILE A 230 -11.24 -0.32 9.12
C ILE A 230 -12.16 0.18 8.01
N VAL A 231 -12.56 1.44 8.15
CA VAL A 231 -13.30 2.22 7.14
C VAL A 231 -12.28 2.80 6.16
N VAL A 232 -12.62 2.90 4.86
CA VAL A 232 -11.68 3.38 3.82
C VAL A 232 -12.27 4.49 2.96
N GLY A 233 -11.37 5.18 2.25
CA GLY A 233 -11.73 6.23 1.30
C GLY A 233 -12.47 7.40 1.94
N GLY A 234 -13.33 8.05 1.16
CA GLY A 234 -14.09 9.24 1.59
C GLY A 234 -15.03 9.01 2.77
N SER A 235 -15.46 7.76 3.02
CA SER A 235 -16.30 7.38 4.17
C SER A 235 -15.63 7.69 5.52
N ASN A 236 -14.30 7.67 5.60
CA ASN A 236 -13.55 8.04 6.80
C ASN A 236 -13.93 9.43 7.32
N VAL A 237 -14.06 10.40 6.42
CA VAL A 237 -14.37 11.80 6.78
C VAL A 237 -15.68 11.88 7.57
N ALA A 238 -16.72 11.20 7.08
CA ALA A 238 -18.02 11.17 7.74
C ALA A 238 -17.98 10.40 9.06
N PHE A 239 -17.33 9.25 9.09
CA PHE A 239 -17.23 8.40 10.28
C PHE A 239 -16.59 9.15 11.46
N TYR A 240 -15.39 9.71 11.29
CA TYR A 240 -14.70 10.41 12.36
C TYR A 240 -15.42 11.69 12.82
N LYS A 241 -16.04 12.45 11.89
CA LYS A 241 -16.87 13.63 12.25
C LYS A 241 -18.08 13.22 13.08
N GLN A 242 -18.75 12.13 12.75
CA GLN A 242 -19.93 11.65 13.48
C GLN A 242 -19.58 11.04 14.83
N LEU A 243 -18.42 10.38 14.98
CA LEU A 243 -17.90 9.97 16.29
C LEU A 243 -17.76 11.17 17.23
N LYS A 244 -17.10 12.23 16.76
CA LYS A 244 -16.92 13.47 17.55
C LYS A 244 -18.22 14.14 17.85
N ALA A 245 -19.12 14.27 16.88
CA ALA A 245 -20.47 14.87 17.08
C ALA A 245 -21.31 14.10 18.11
N ALA A 246 -21.09 12.78 18.24
CA ALA A 246 -21.72 11.94 19.26
C ALA A 246 -21.06 12.04 20.65
N GLY A 247 -20.01 12.84 20.79
CA GLY A 247 -19.25 13.01 22.03
C GLY A 247 -18.27 11.86 22.34
N ILE A 248 -17.85 11.11 21.32
CA ILE A 248 -16.79 10.10 21.45
C ILE A 248 -15.46 10.80 21.21
N GLU A 249 -14.72 11.06 22.29
CA GLU A 249 -13.44 11.74 22.28
C GLU A 249 -12.29 10.72 22.26
N LEU A 250 -11.44 10.75 21.22
CA LEU A 250 -10.40 9.73 20.98
C LEU A 250 -9.16 9.87 21.90
N ASP A 251 -9.10 10.87 22.75
CA ASP A 251 -8.15 10.93 23.85
C ASP A 251 -8.57 10.09 25.06
N ARG A 252 -9.84 9.71 25.15
CA ARG A 252 -10.44 8.88 26.20
C ARG A 252 -10.95 7.52 25.72
N GLN A 253 -11.50 7.49 24.50
CA GLN A 253 -11.94 6.26 23.83
C GLN A 253 -10.83 5.74 22.94
N ILE A 254 -10.31 4.56 23.20
CA ILE A 254 -9.33 3.94 22.31
C ILE A 254 -9.99 3.63 20.97
N LEU A 255 -9.43 4.19 19.89
CA LEU A 255 -9.71 3.79 18.53
C LEU A 255 -8.41 3.29 17.91
N MET A 256 -8.46 2.08 17.36
CA MET A 256 -7.38 1.46 16.58
C MET A 256 -7.85 1.31 15.15
N THR A 257 -7.02 1.73 14.22
CA THR A 257 -7.25 1.54 12.79
C THR A 257 -6.02 0.96 12.10
N ASN A 258 -6.21 0.43 10.88
CA ASN A 258 -5.13 0.01 9.99
C ASN A 258 -5.20 0.74 8.65
N SER A 259 -6.24 1.54 8.43
CA SER A 259 -6.57 2.14 7.13
C SER A 259 -6.47 3.65 7.10
N VAL A 260 -5.95 4.28 8.15
CA VAL A 260 -5.77 5.73 8.22
C VAL A 260 -4.34 6.05 8.60
N THR A 261 -3.63 6.70 7.69
CA THR A 261 -2.33 7.30 7.90
C THR A 261 -2.37 8.76 7.47
N GLU A 262 -1.24 9.39 7.17
CA GLU A 262 -1.16 10.82 6.87
C GLU A 262 -2.04 11.23 5.68
N ASP A 263 -2.14 10.39 4.65
CA ASP A 263 -2.94 10.67 3.44
C ASP A 263 -4.43 10.85 3.78
N GLU A 264 -5.01 9.92 4.54
CA GLU A 264 -6.41 9.97 4.95
C GLU A 264 -6.67 11.08 5.96
N MET A 265 -5.70 11.36 6.84
CA MET A 265 -5.81 12.42 7.84
C MET A 265 -5.99 13.81 7.22
N MET A 266 -5.43 14.07 6.03
CA MET A 266 -5.68 15.33 5.31
C MET A 266 -7.17 15.52 5.00
N GLY A 267 -7.86 14.48 4.58
CA GLY A 267 -9.29 14.54 4.29
C GLY A 267 -10.17 14.57 5.54
N ILE A 268 -9.80 13.83 6.57
CA ILE A 268 -10.55 13.72 7.84
C ILE A 268 -10.43 15.03 8.63
N GLY A 269 -9.23 15.58 8.73
CA GLY A 269 -8.86 16.69 9.61
C GLY A 269 -8.38 16.22 10.98
N GLY A 270 -7.21 16.72 11.40
CA GLY A 270 -6.54 16.30 12.64
C GLY A 270 -7.39 16.43 13.89
N ASP A 271 -8.26 17.44 13.97
CA ASP A 271 -9.17 17.65 15.10
C ASP A 271 -10.20 16.54 15.31
N TYR A 272 -10.47 15.72 14.29
CA TYR A 272 -11.45 14.63 14.35
C TYR A 272 -10.80 13.28 14.69
N ILE A 273 -9.52 13.10 14.41
CA ILE A 273 -8.82 11.82 14.57
C ILE A 273 -7.72 11.85 15.62
N ALA A 274 -7.29 13.02 16.09
CA ALA A 274 -6.23 13.11 17.10
C ALA A 274 -6.51 12.23 18.31
N GLY A 275 -5.50 11.44 18.71
CA GLY A 275 -5.61 10.44 19.78
C GLY A 275 -5.86 9.02 19.30
N ALA A 276 -6.35 8.81 18.08
CA ALA A 276 -6.48 7.46 17.50
C ALA A 276 -5.11 6.81 17.32
N PHE A 277 -5.09 5.47 17.34
CA PHE A 277 -3.91 4.68 17.06
C PHE A 277 -4.02 4.02 15.68
N THR A 278 -2.91 4.02 14.95
CA THR A 278 -2.80 3.31 13.67
C THR A 278 -1.68 2.28 13.74
N CYS A 279 -1.95 1.07 13.26
CA CYS A 279 -0.95 0.04 13.07
C CYS A 279 -0.50 0.05 11.60
N ALA A 280 0.78 0.35 11.36
CA ALA A 280 1.37 0.45 10.03
C ALA A 280 2.88 0.18 10.08
N LYS A 281 3.53 0.04 8.94
CA LYS A 281 5.00 -0.06 8.92
C LYS A 281 5.70 1.28 8.72
N TYR A 282 5.01 2.28 8.20
CA TYR A 282 5.57 3.59 7.90
C TYR A 282 4.73 4.71 8.50
N PHE A 283 5.41 5.75 8.95
CA PHE A 283 4.87 7.06 9.29
C PHE A 283 5.84 8.13 8.77
N GLN A 284 5.33 9.22 8.22
CA GLN A 284 6.16 10.30 7.69
C GLN A 284 7.10 10.90 8.74
N SER A 285 6.72 10.84 10.01
CA SER A 285 7.47 11.33 11.16
C SER A 285 8.71 10.49 11.55
N LEU A 286 9.00 9.39 10.85
CA LEU A 286 10.16 8.54 11.14
C LEU A 286 11.48 9.30 10.98
N GLU A 287 12.33 9.30 12.03
CA GLU A 287 13.60 10.02 12.10
C GLU A 287 14.78 9.27 11.44
N LEU A 288 14.52 8.54 10.34
CA LEU A 288 15.53 7.82 9.58
C LEU A 288 16.11 8.70 8.47
N PRO A 289 17.46 8.67 8.22
CA PRO A 289 18.05 9.47 7.15
C PRO A 289 17.42 9.23 5.77
N ALA A 290 17.14 7.97 5.41
CA ALA A 290 16.47 7.62 4.16
C ALA A 290 15.05 8.20 4.09
N ASN A 291 14.31 8.22 5.21
CA ASN A 291 13.00 8.83 5.26
C ASN A 291 13.05 10.35 5.06
N ARG A 292 13.95 11.03 5.75
CA ARG A 292 14.11 12.49 5.56
C ARG A 292 14.41 12.86 4.12
N ALA A 293 15.28 12.09 3.45
CA ALA A 293 15.58 12.29 2.02
C ALA A 293 14.35 12.04 1.13
N PHE A 294 13.60 10.97 1.39
CA PHE A 294 12.36 10.65 0.67
C PHE A 294 11.30 11.73 0.84
N VAL A 295 11.02 12.15 2.08
CA VAL A 295 10.05 13.22 2.38
C VAL A 295 10.45 14.53 1.70
N ALA A 296 11.74 14.90 1.75
CA ALA A 296 12.23 16.11 1.09
C ALA A 296 12.06 16.05 -0.43
N ALA A 297 12.40 14.92 -1.06
CA ALA A 297 12.24 14.73 -2.51
C ALA A 297 10.76 14.74 -2.93
N PHE A 298 9.88 14.08 -2.17
CA PHE A 298 8.45 14.05 -2.43
C PHE A 298 7.84 15.44 -2.37
N LYS A 299 8.14 16.20 -1.31
CA LYS A 299 7.68 17.58 -1.15
C LYS A 299 8.26 18.55 -2.18
N ALA A 300 9.49 18.34 -2.61
CA ALA A 300 10.10 19.14 -3.68
C ALA A 300 9.38 18.93 -5.01
N MET A 301 8.90 17.72 -5.30
CA MET A 301 8.22 17.38 -6.54
C MET A 301 6.73 17.76 -6.54
N TRP A 302 6.03 17.57 -5.40
CA TRP A 302 4.57 17.64 -5.32
C TRP A 302 4.04 18.81 -4.48
N GLY A 303 4.92 19.57 -3.83
CA GLY A 303 4.57 20.72 -3.00
C GLY A 303 4.84 20.49 -1.51
N ALA A 304 5.10 21.57 -0.80
CA ALA A 304 5.50 21.55 0.62
C ALA A 304 4.42 20.95 1.55
N ASP A 305 3.15 21.07 1.16
CA ASP A 305 1.99 20.60 1.94
C ASP A 305 1.67 19.11 1.65
N SER A 306 2.37 18.47 0.70
CA SER A 306 2.17 17.06 0.40
C SER A 306 2.54 16.18 1.59
N VAL A 307 1.76 15.15 1.83
CA VAL A 307 1.99 14.15 2.89
C VAL A 307 2.23 12.77 2.30
N ILE A 308 2.79 11.90 3.12
CA ILE A 308 3.14 10.53 2.73
C ILE A 308 2.61 9.59 3.80
N GLY A 309 1.58 8.84 3.47
CA GLY A 309 1.08 7.76 4.29
C GLY A 309 1.77 6.41 4.01
N ASP A 310 1.35 5.37 4.73
CA ASP A 310 1.95 4.03 4.62
C ASP A 310 1.84 3.46 3.20
N VAL A 311 0.67 3.56 2.55
CA VAL A 311 0.48 3.00 1.20
C VAL A 311 1.27 3.79 0.16
N THR A 312 1.32 5.10 0.27
CA THR A 312 2.15 5.99 -0.56
C THR A 312 3.64 5.61 -0.46
N HIS A 313 4.14 5.37 0.77
CA HIS A 313 5.49 4.85 0.96
C HIS A 313 5.69 3.48 0.31
N ASN A 314 4.73 2.57 0.45
CA ASN A 314 4.83 1.22 -0.12
C ASN A 314 4.82 1.22 -1.65
N ALA A 315 4.09 2.16 -2.25
CA ALA A 315 4.08 2.41 -3.68
C ALA A 315 5.46 2.87 -4.19
N TYR A 316 6.14 3.77 -3.44
CA TYR A 316 7.53 4.15 -3.73
C TYR A 316 8.48 2.95 -3.77
N LEU A 317 8.27 1.93 -2.95
CA LEU A 317 9.12 0.73 -2.92
C LEU A 317 9.00 -0.10 -4.20
N GLY A 318 7.82 -0.15 -4.82
CA GLY A 318 7.53 -1.01 -5.97
C GLY A 318 8.55 -0.88 -7.11
N PRO A 319 8.74 0.32 -7.70
CA PRO A 319 9.70 0.52 -8.78
C PRO A 319 11.17 0.20 -8.39
N TRP A 320 11.56 0.50 -7.15
CA TRP A 320 12.91 0.18 -6.66
C TRP A 320 13.13 -1.33 -6.52
N LEU A 321 12.18 -2.05 -5.95
CA LEU A 321 12.25 -3.52 -5.82
C LEU A 321 12.22 -4.18 -7.19
N TRP A 322 11.40 -3.69 -8.12
CA TRP A 322 11.40 -4.16 -9.50
C TRP A 322 12.75 -3.94 -10.18
N LYS A 323 13.33 -2.75 -10.07
CA LYS A 323 14.67 -2.45 -10.59
C LYS A 323 15.69 -3.46 -10.08
N LEU A 324 15.75 -3.68 -8.77
CA LEU A 324 16.68 -4.60 -8.14
C LEU A 324 16.46 -6.05 -8.61
N ALA A 325 15.21 -6.46 -8.82
CA ALA A 325 14.86 -7.77 -9.35
C ALA A 325 15.30 -7.95 -10.80
N VAL A 326 15.07 -6.95 -11.66
CA VAL A 326 15.52 -6.95 -13.05
C VAL A 326 17.05 -7.01 -13.15
N GLU A 327 17.76 -6.22 -12.36
CA GLU A 327 19.23 -6.21 -12.33
C GLU A 327 19.80 -7.55 -11.84
N LYS A 328 19.23 -8.13 -10.78
CA LYS A 328 19.59 -9.46 -10.29
C LYS A 328 19.31 -10.57 -11.33
N ALA A 329 18.18 -10.47 -12.04
CA ALA A 329 17.82 -11.41 -13.12
C ALA A 329 18.67 -11.21 -14.38
N GLY A 330 19.27 -10.03 -14.58
CA GLY A 330 19.87 -9.61 -15.84
C GLY A 330 18.89 -9.68 -17.02
N SER A 331 17.59 -9.42 -16.77
CA SER A 331 16.51 -9.60 -17.75
C SER A 331 15.27 -8.82 -17.35
N PHE A 332 14.49 -8.38 -18.35
CA PHE A 332 13.14 -7.85 -18.16
C PHE A 332 12.06 -8.93 -18.25
N ASP A 333 12.39 -10.16 -18.68
CA ASP A 333 11.43 -11.25 -18.79
C ASP A 333 10.76 -11.53 -17.45
N VAL A 334 9.43 -11.43 -17.38
CA VAL A 334 8.62 -11.50 -16.15
C VAL A 334 8.95 -12.73 -15.31
N ALA A 335 9.00 -13.91 -15.93
CA ALA A 335 9.31 -15.15 -15.21
C ALA A 335 10.70 -15.13 -14.53
N ARG A 336 11.71 -14.50 -15.16
CA ARG A 336 13.05 -14.35 -14.59
C ARG A 336 13.09 -13.31 -13.46
N VAL A 337 12.34 -12.21 -13.61
CA VAL A 337 12.19 -11.19 -12.58
C VAL A 337 11.50 -11.77 -11.35
N ILE A 338 10.41 -12.52 -11.53
CA ILE A 338 9.72 -13.25 -10.46
C ILE A 338 10.69 -14.17 -9.72
N ALA A 339 11.43 -15.02 -10.44
CA ALA A 339 12.36 -15.97 -9.84
C ALA A 339 13.53 -15.29 -9.10
N ALA A 340 13.92 -14.09 -9.51
CA ALA A 340 15.00 -13.32 -8.89
C ALA A 340 14.52 -12.51 -7.66
N SER A 341 13.22 -12.26 -7.51
CA SER A 341 12.66 -11.38 -6.49
C SER A 341 12.92 -11.84 -5.04
N PRO A 342 12.79 -13.13 -4.67
CA PRO A 342 13.05 -13.57 -3.31
C PRO A 342 14.47 -13.24 -2.83
N GLY A 343 14.56 -12.79 -1.57
CA GLY A 343 15.81 -12.41 -0.93
C GLY A 343 16.37 -11.05 -1.33
N ILE A 344 15.68 -10.27 -2.17
CA ILE A 344 16.08 -8.89 -2.47
C ILE A 344 15.89 -8.04 -1.22
N GLU A 345 16.93 -7.28 -0.88
CA GLU A 345 16.94 -6.28 0.18
C GLU A 345 17.02 -4.89 -0.43
N PHE A 346 16.29 -3.93 0.13
CA PHE A 346 16.38 -2.52 -0.26
C PHE A 346 16.90 -1.71 0.93
N ALA A 347 18.20 -1.46 0.96
CA ALA A 347 18.87 -0.72 2.03
C ALA A 347 18.44 0.76 2.11
N GLY A 348 18.01 1.34 0.98
CA GLY A 348 17.53 2.73 0.90
C GLY A 348 16.06 2.92 1.27
N ALA A 349 15.38 1.89 1.78
CA ALA A 349 13.95 1.98 2.11
C ALA A 349 13.69 3.01 3.22
N PRO A 350 12.75 3.96 3.01
CA PRO A 350 12.47 5.03 3.99
C PRO A 350 12.03 4.53 5.37
N ALA A 351 11.31 3.41 5.43
CA ALA A 351 10.87 2.79 6.69
C ALA A 351 11.95 1.93 7.38
N GLY A 352 13.17 1.89 6.83
CA GLY A 352 14.26 1.03 7.29
C GLY A 352 14.31 -0.31 6.55
N PRO A 353 15.16 -1.25 7.01
CA PRO A 353 15.44 -2.49 6.30
C PRO A 353 14.18 -3.30 5.97
N LEU A 354 14.15 -3.86 4.79
CA LEU A 354 13.14 -4.81 4.33
C LEU A 354 13.76 -5.84 3.39
N ARG A 355 13.10 -6.98 3.23
CA ARG A 355 13.52 -8.06 2.34
C ARG A 355 12.31 -8.76 1.74
N ILE A 356 12.37 -9.12 0.45
CA ILE A 356 11.32 -9.92 -0.19
C ILE A 356 11.46 -11.37 0.30
N HIS A 357 10.37 -11.91 0.85
CA HIS A 357 10.24 -13.31 1.26
C HIS A 357 9.93 -14.19 0.04
N GLU A 358 10.13 -15.52 0.18
CA GLU A 358 9.82 -16.51 -0.87
C GLU A 358 8.32 -16.55 -1.25
N ASN A 359 7.43 -16.15 -0.35
CA ASN A 359 6.00 -16.00 -0.61
C ASN A 359 5.62 -14.65 -1.25
N HIS A 360 6.60 -13.86 -1.70
CA HIS A 360 6.47 -12.57 -2.37
C HIS A 360 5.95 -11.41 -1.49
N HIS A 361 5.87 -11.59 -0.18
CA HIS A 361 5.63 -10.51 0.77
C HIS A 361 6.95 -9.97 1.31
N LEU A 362 6.86 -8.89 2.09
CA LEU A 362 8.05 -8.27 2.68
C LEU A 362 8.22 -8.65 4.15
N TRP A 363 9.42 -9.04 4.55
CA TRP A 363 9.86 -8.90 5.93
C TRP A 363 9.88 -7.41 6.27
N THR A 364 9.14 -6.98 7.27
CA THR A 364 9.07 -5.57 7.69
C THR A 364 8.94 -5.43 9.20
N ARG A 365 9.23 -4.24 9.71
CA ARG A 365 8.83 -3.86 11.07
C ARG A 365 7.39 -3.41 11.09
N THR A 366 6.76 -3.53 12.25
CA THR A 366 5.44 -2.97 12.52
C THR A 366 5.57 -1.88 13.57
N ARG A 367 4.82 -0.81 13.40
CA ARG A 367 4.77 0.34 14.28
C ARG A 367 3.33 0.65 14.68
N ILE A 368 3.18 1.28 15.85
CA ILE A 368 1.94 1.91 16.25
C ILE A 368 2.20 3.40 16.33
N GLY A 369 1.44 4.17 15.56
CA GLY A 369 1.41 5.62 15.60
C GLY A 369 0.19 6.12 16.36
N ARG A 370 0.33 7.18 17.14
CA ARG A 370 -0.77 7.95 17.71
C ARG A 370 -0.97 9.22 16.91
N ALA A 371 -2.16 9.41 16.38
CA ALA A 371 -2.51 10.57 15.56
C ALA A 371 -2.43 11.87 16.34
N ARG A 372 -1.82 12.90 15.75
CA ARG A 372 -1.71 14.26 16.25
C ARG A 372 -2.67 15.20 15.52
N ARG A 373 -2.92 16.36 16.09
CA ARG A 373 -3.79 17.38 15.47
C ARG A 373 -3.19 18.02 14.22
N ASP A 374 -1.86 17.97 14.07
CA ASP A 374 -1.16 18.54 12.93
C ASP A 374 -1.13 17.62 11.71
N GLY A 375 -1.86 16.48 11.74
CA GLY A 375 -1.91 15.52 10.64
C GLY A 375 -0.74 14.54 10.61
N GLN A 376 0.09 14.50 11.64
CA GLN A 376 1.23 13.58 11.76
C GLN A 376 1.01 12.58 12.89
N PHE A 377 1.91 11.62 13.03
CA PHE A 377 1.87 10.60 14.07
C PHE A 377 3.06 10.68 15.00
N ASP A 378 2.81 10.44 16.30
CA ASP A 378 3.85 10.02 17.25
C ASP A 378 3.99 8.51 17.20
N VAL A 379 5.15 8.01 16.83
CA VAL A 379 5.43 6.57 16.87
C VAL A 379 5.61 6.15 18.34
N VAL A 380 4.63 5.43 18.87
CA VAL A 380 4.59 5.01 20.29
C VAL A 380 5.08 3.58 20.51
N PHE A 381 5.23 2.82 19.44
CA PHE A 381 5.77 1.46 19.48
C PHE A 381 6.40 1.09 18.12
N GLU A 382 7.47 0.31 18.18
CA GLU A 382 8.10 -0.33 17.02
C GLU A 382 8.56 -1.74 17.42
N THR A 383 8.36 -2.73 16.54
CA THR A 383 8.90 -4.06 16.75
C THR A 383 10.42 -4.04 16.65
N ARG A 384 11.09 -4.80 17.54
CA ARG A 384 12.57 -4.89 17.58
C ARG A 384 13.12 -5.45 16.27
N ASP A 385 12.52 -6.53 15.81
CA ASP A 385 12.97 -7.30 14.64
C ASP A 385 11.98 -7.17 13.49
N LEU A 386 12.41 -7.55 12.29
CA LEU A 386 11.52 -7.71 11.14
C LEU A 386 10.55 -8.87 11.41
N ILE A 387 9.28 -8.67 11.14
CA ILE A 387 8.27 -9.72 11.22
C ILE A 387 8.27 -10.50 9.91
N GLU A 388 8.36 -11.82 10.01
CA GLU A 388 8.18 -12.73 8.89
C GLU A 388 6.74 -12.67 8.38
N PRO A 389 6.53 -12.48 7.06
CA PRO A 389 5.18 -12.48 6.52
C PRO A 389 4.61 -13.90 6.46
N ASN A 390 3.42 -14.07 7.01
CA ASN A 390 2.65 -15.31 6.92
C ASN A 390 1.22 -15.03 6.45
N PRO A 391 0.97 -15.01 5.12
CA PRO A 391 -0.36 -14.72 4.61
C PRO A 391 -1.42 -15.80 4.95
N PHE A 392 -1.00 -16.98 5.40
CA PHE A 392 -1.89 -18.07 5.82
C PHE A 392 -1.57 -18.53 7.24
N PRO A 393 -1.75 -17.69 8.27
CA PRO A 393 -1.47 -18.09 9.64
C PRO A 393 -2.35 -19.28 10.07
N ASP A 394 -1.82 -20.08 11.00
CA ASP A 394 -2.56 -21.23 11.53
C ASP A 394 -3.88 -20.80 12.17
N GLY A 395 -4.94 -21.56 11.89
CA GLY A 395 -6.29 -21.26 12.34
C GLY A 395 -7.09 -20.27 11.50
N PHE A 396 -6.52 -19.71 10.41
CA PHE A 396 -7.23 -18.76 9.55
C PHE A 396 -7.39 -19.24 8.09
N ARG A 397 -6.77 -20.36 7.71
CA ARG A 397 -6.80 -20.89 6.34
C ARG A 397 -8.20 -21.13 5.79
N GLU A 398 -9.13 -21.52 6.63
CA GLU A 398 -10.54 -21.72 6.26
C GLU A 398 -11.29 -20.44 5.90
N LEU A 399 -10.73 -19.26 6.23
CA LEU A 399 -11.29 -17.98 5.82
C LEU A 399 -10.87 -17.56 4.40
N ALA A 400 -9.98 -18.33 3.77
CA ALA A 400 -9.52 -18.07 2.41
C ALA A 400 -10.42 -18.69 1.32
N ALA A 401 -11.41 -19.50 1.68
CA ALA A 401 -12.31 -20.24 0.79
C ALA A 401 -13.49 -19.43 0.30
#